data_de978897a6b5c17797e979429f357fd5
#
_entry.id   de978897a6b5c17797e979429f357fd5
#
_cell.length_a   1.000
_cell.length_b   1.000
_cell.length_c   1.000
_cell.angle_alpha   90.00
_cell.angle_beta   90.00
_cell.angle_gamma   90.00
#
_symmetry.space_group_name_H-M   'P 1'
#
loop_
_entity.id
_entity.type
_entity.pdbx_description
1 polymer ?
#
loop_
_entity_poly.entity_id
_entity_poly.type
_entity_poly.pdbx_seq_one_letter_code
_entity_poly.pdbx_strand_id
1 'polypeptide(L)'
;MEPAETTYVLGEVPPSEGGIAYRGAIPCLQMGFPEDAALPAVNAPLPISALTCADAPAMVALTDVAFPGFFRLRTCVMGSYFGIWHPASDPTQPSQLIAMAGERLILHPSREISGVCTHPNFRGQGLAAALTAHVMHHHRQTHARSVLHVVSTNDSAIRIYHRLGFETLREVQLHRLKRLE
;
A
#
# COMPACT_ATOMS: atom_id res chain seq x y z
N MET A 1 9.82 -18.65 5.41
CA MET A 1 8.63 -18.42 6.28
C MET A 1 8.89 -19.11 7.59
N GLU A 2 8.61 -18.46 8.69
CA GLU A 2 8.61 -19.09 10.00
C GLU A 2 7.34 -19.95 10.18
N PRO A 3 7.32 -20.93 11.13
CA PRO A 3 6.13 -21.70 11.43
C PRO A 3 4.94 -20.79 11.73
N ALA A 4 3.75 -21.15 11.24
CA ALA A 4 2.51 -20.39 11.31
C ALA A 4 2.49 -19.04 10.55
N GLU A 5 3.56 -18.68 9.83
CA GLU A 5 3.59 -17.44 9.02
C GLU A 5 2.64 -17.54 7.82
N THR A 6 1.92 -16.45 7.57
CA THR A 6 1.05 -16.31 6.41
C THR A 6 1.77 -15.49 5.33
N THR A 7 1.74 -15.98 4.08
CA THR A 7 2.18 -15.25 2.89
C THR A 7 1.05 -15.10 1.89
N TYR A 8 1.20 -14.14 0.99
CA TYR A 8 0.23 -13.86 -0.06
C TYR A 8 0.89 -13.97 -1.43
N VAL A 9 0.18 -14.58 -2.38
CA VAL A 9 0.64 -14.76 -3.77
C VAL A 9 -0.41 -14.19 -4.71
N LEU A 10 0.02 -13.32 -5.62
CA LEU A 10 -0.79 -12.84 -6.74
C LEU A 10 -0.53 -13.72 -7.97
N GLY A 11 -1.58 -14.17 -8.65
CA GLY A 11 -1.49 -15.00 -9.84
C GLY A 11 -1.72 -16.48 -9.56
N GLU A 12 -0.93 -17.36 -10.19
CA GLU A 12 -1.09 -18.81 -10.02
C GLU A 12 -0.62 -19.27 -8.64
N VAL A 13 -1.39 -20.18 -8.05
CA VAL A 13 -1.02 -20.79 -6.76
C VAL A 13 0.11 -21.78 -7.02
N PRO A 14 1.25 -21.66 -6.34
CA PRO A 14 2.30 -22.66 -6.45
C PRO A 14 1.79 -24.02 -5.94
N PRO A 15 2.32 -25.14 -6.45
CA PRO A 15 1.98 -26.47 -5.97
C PRO A 15 2.10 -26.55 -4.45
N SER A 16 1.16 -27.23 -3.79
CA SER A 16 1.14 -27.40 -2.33
C SER A 16 2.16 -28.48 -1.92
N GLU A 17 3.45 -28.14 -2.06
CA GLU A 17 4.55 -29.01 -1.61
C GLU A 17 5.22 -28.41 -0.37
N GLY A 18 5.83 -29.24 0.45
CA GLY A 18 6.74 -28.78 1.50
C GLY A 18 6.08 -28.12 2.73
N GLY A 19 4.92 -28.58 3.18
CA GLY A 19 4.33 -28.09 4.43
C GLY A 19 3.67 -26.70 4.32
N ILE A 20 3.20 -26.33 3.13
CA ILE A 20 2.43 -25.10 2.90
C ILE A 20 0.95 -25.44 2.70
N ALA A 21 0.06 -24.84 3.49
CA ALA A 21 -1.37 -24.98 3.35
C ALA A 21 -2.00 -23.79 2.63
N TYR A 22 -2.83 -24.07 1.64
CA TYR A 22 -3.70 -23.09 1.03
C TYR A 22 -4.83 -22.68 1.98
N ARG A 23 -5.06 -21.38 2.13
CA ARG A 23 -6.05 -20.79 3.06
C ARG A 23 -7.09 -19.93 2.35
N GLY A 24 -7.30 -20.16 1.05
CA GLY A 24 -8.27 -19.46 0.24
C GLY A 24 -7.69 -18.25 -0.49
N ALA A 25 -8.54 -17.56 -1.23
CA ALA A 25 -8.18 -16.37 -2.00
C ALA A 25 -9.06 -15.18 -1.62
N ILE A 26 -8.52 -14.00 -1.84
CA ILE A 26 -9.20 -12.71 -1.69
C ILE A 26 -9.32 -12.12 -3.09
N PRO A 27 -10.54 -11.87 -3.60
CA PRO A 27 -10.70 -11.24 -4.90
C PRO A 27 -10.24 -9.78 -4.83
N CYS A 28 -9.41 -9.39 -5.80
CA CYS A 28 -8.85 -8.06 -5.93
C CYS A 28 -9.05 -7.53 -7.35
N LEU A 29 -9.10 -6.22 -7.48
CA LEU A 29 -8.97 -5.52 -8.75
C LEU A 29 -7.50 -5.12 -8.93
N GLN A 30 -6.94 -5.42 -10.09
CA GLN A 30 -5.72 -4.79 -10.55
C GLN A 30 -6.13 -3.52 -11.30
N MET A 31 -5.60 -2.39 -10.87
CA MET A 31 -5.86 -1.11 -11.49
C MET A 31 -4.56 -0.49 -12.00
N GLY A 32 -4.64 0.22 -13.12
CA GLY A 32 -3.51 0.91 -13.75
C GLY A 32 -3.84 2.36 -14.04
N PHE A 33 -2.82 3.21 -13.97
CA PHE A 33 -2.96 4.60 -14.40
C PHE A 33 -2.52 4.72 -15.86
N PRO A 34 -3.33 5.33 -16.76
CA PRO A 34 -2.99 5.50 -18.17
C PRO A 34 -1.68 6.29 -18.35
N GLU A 35 -0.83 5.83 -19.26
CA GLU A 35 0.53 6.36 -19.41
C GLU A 35 0.55 7.83 -19.83
N ASP A 36 -0.35 8.20 -20.75
CA ASP A 36 -0.43 9.53 -21.33
C ASP A 36 -1.33 10.48 -20.53
N ALA A 37 -1.97 10.02 -19.46
CA ALA A 37 -2.84 10.84 -18.65
C ALA A 37 -2.05 11.85 -17.81
N ALA A 38 -2.64 13.03 -17.62
CA ALA A 38 -2.10 14.04 -16.71
C ALA A 38 -2.17 13.55 -15.27
N LEU A 39 -1.07 13.70 -14.53
CA LEU A 39 -1.04 13.30 -13.12
C LEU A 39 -1.97 14.19 -12.28
N PRO A 40 -2.68 13.60 -11.30
CA PRO A 40 -3.50 14.36 -10.38
C PRO A 40 -2.64 15.27 -9.50
N ALA A 41 -3.20 16.42 -9.10
CA ALA A 41 -2.53 17.32 -8.16
C ALA A 41 -2.35 16.65 -6.77
N VAL A 42 -1.23 16.96 -6.13
CA VAL A 42 -0.96 16.51 -4.75
C VAL A 42 -1.54 17.56 -3.79
N ASN A 43 -2.74 17.29 -3.28
CA ASN A 43 -3.45 18.16 -2.34
C ASN A 43 -3.40 17.57 -0.94
N ALA A 44 -2.30 17.78 -0.22
CA ALA A 44 -2.12 17.31 1.15
C ALA A 44 -2.32 18.47 2.15
N PRO A 45 -3.13 18.29 3.22
CA PRO A 45 -3.32 19.29 4.27
C PRO A 45 -2.12 19.45 5.20
N LEU A 46 -1.21 18.49 5.19
CA LEU A 46 0.03 18.45 5.96
C LEU A 46 1.20 18.02 5.06
N PRO A 47 2.45 18.34 5.41
CA PRO A 47 3.63 17.96 4.63
C PRO A 47 3.73 16.44 4.45
N ILE A 48 4.08 16.00 3.24
CA ILE A 48 4.44 14.63 2.93
C ILE A 48 5.96 14.50 3.09
N SER A 49 6.40 13.51 3.86
CA SER A 49 7.82 13.19 4.09
C SER A 49 8.15 11.82 3.53
N ALA A 50 9.36 11.66 3.03
CA ALA A 50 9.89 10.31 2.75
C ALA A 50 10.05 9.53 4.06
N LEU A 51 9.65 8.27 4.05
CA LEU A 51 9.84 7.35 5.16
C LEU A 51 11.02 6.43 4.87
N THR A 52 11.76 6.12 5.92
CA THR A 52 12.93 5.23 5.87
C THR A 52 12.69 3.97 6.71
N CYS A 53 13.61 3.03 6.69
CA CYS A 53 13.51 1.87 7.59
C CYS A 53 13.71 2.23 9.08
N ALA A 54 14.18 3.41 9.41
CA ALA A 54 14.15 3.91 10.79
C ALA A 54 12.69 4.17 11.26
N ASP A 55 11.79 4.49 10.32
CA ASP A 55 10.37 4.74 10.60
C ASP A 55 9.53 3.45 10.60
N ALA A 56 10.13 2.28 10.31
CA ALA A 56 9.41 1.01 10.21
C ALA A 56 8.54 0.68 11.44
N PRO A 57 8.94 0.94 12.69
CA PRO A 57 8.06 0.74 13.85
C PRO A 57 6.77 1.57 13.77
N ALA A 58 6.85 2.85 13.36
CA ALA A 58 5.68 3.71 13.20
C ALA A 58 4.79 3.26 12.03
N MET A 59 5.40 2.77 10.93
CA MET A 59 4.68 2.22 9.78
C MET A 59 3.90 0.96 10.17
N VAL A 60 4.50 0.05 10.94
CA VAL A 60 3.83 -1.14 11.49
C VAL A 60 2.70 -0.73 12.41
N ALA A 61 2.95 0.17 13.38
CA ALA A 61 1.92 0.64 14.31
C ALA A 61 0.70 1.25 13.59
N LEU A 62 0.93 2.04 12.54
CA LEU A 62 -0.14 2.59 11.71
C LEU A 62 -0.93 1.48 11.00
N THR A 63 -0.25 0.50 10.41
CA THR A 63 -0.92 -0.58 9.67
C THR A 63 -1.66 -1.52 10.58
N ASP A 64 -1.20 -1.76 11.81
CA ASP A 64 -1.89 -2.60 12.78
C ASP A 64 -3.29 -2.06 13.14
N VAL A 65 -3.47 -0.74 13.13
CA VAL A 65 -4.79 -0.12 13.36
C VAL A 65 -5.59 0.12 12.08
N ALA A 66 -4.94 0.20 10.91
CA ALA A 66 -5.60 0.53 9.65
C ALA A 66 -5.99 -0.70 8.82
N PHE A 67 -5.11 -1.69 8.70
CA PHE A 67 -5.31 -2.97 8.01
C PHE A 67 -4.28 -4.02 8.48
N PRO A 68 -4.52 -4.67 9.62
CA PRO A 68 -3.52 -5.53 10.27
C PRO A 68 -3.09 -6.73 9.41
N GLY A 69 -1.85 -7.18 9.61
CA GLY A 69 -1.33 -8.43 9.08
C GLY A 69 -0.64 -8.38 7.71
N PHE A 70 -0.58 -7.22 7.05
CA PHE A 70 0.03 -7.09 5.72
C PHE A 70 1.39 -6.39 5.72
N PHE A 71 1.71 -5.61 6.73
CA PHE A 71 2.95 -4.83 6.81
C PHE A 71 3.84 -5.33 7.95
N ARG A 72 5.14 -5.39 7.73
CA ARG A 72 6.13 -5.88 8.69
C ARG A 72 7.34 -4.95 8.70
N LEU A 73 8.18 -5.05 9.73
CA LEU A 73 9.39 -4.21 9.87
C LEU A 73 10.29 -4.21 8.64
N ARG A 74 10.41 -5.35 7.94
CA ARG A 74 11.23 -5.44 6.71
C ARG A 74 10.49 -5.02 5.43
N THR A 75 9.23 -4.68 5.48
CA THR A 75 8.48 -4.24 4.29
C THR A 75 9.03 -2.92 3.74
N CYS A 76 9.64 -2.08 4.60
CA CYS A 76 10.27 -0.81 4.20
C CYS A 76 11.39 -0.95 3.15
N VAL A 77 12.00 -2.15 2.98
CA VAL A 77 13.06 -2.36 1.99
C VAL A 77 12.54 -2.69 0.59
N MET A 78 11.22 -2.83 0.41
CA MET A 78 10.63 -3.24 -0.87
C MET A 78 10.49 -2.11 -1.89
N GLY A 79 10.56 -0.84 -1.44
CA GLY A 79 10.43 0.33 -2.31
C GLY A 79 10.45 1.62 -1.51
N SER A 80 10.11 2.71 -2.17
CA SER A 80 10.00 4.04 -1.56
C SER A 80 8.68 4.17 -0.81
N TYR A 81 8.72 4.73 0.41
CA TYR A 81 7.53 5.01 1.22
C TYR A 81 7.47 6.49 1.58
N PHE A 82 6.25 7.00 1.67
CA PHE A 82 5.96 8.39 2.02
C PHE A 82 4.86 8.43 3.07
N GLY A 83 4.94 9.39 3.98
CA GLY A 83 4.00 9.50 5.08
C GLY A 83 3.66 10.93 5.45
N ILE A 84 2.58 11.04 6.20
CA ILE A 84 2.13 12.29 6.81
C ILE A 84 2.14 12.10 8.32
N TRP A 85 2.85 12.99 9.00
CA TRP A 85 2.97 13.01 10.44
C TRP A 85 2.04 14.07 11.03
N HIS A 86 1.31 13.69 12.08
CA HIS A 86 0.57 14.62 12.90
C HIS A 86 1.47 15.05 14.08
N PRO A 87 1.71 16.35 14.26
CA PRO A 87 2.49 16.82 15.41
C PRO A 87 1.76 16.44 16.70
N ALA A 88 2.53 16.06 17.71
CA ALA A 88 1.97 15.83 19.03
C ALA A 88 1.46 17.16 19.62
N SER A 89 0.38 17.10 20.38
CA SER A 89 -0.15 18.27 21.11
C SER A 89 0.81 18.71 22.23
N ASP A 90 1.59 17.78 22.76
CA ASP A 90 2.66 18.02 23.73
C ASP A 90 4.01 17.91 23.00
N PRO A 91 4.85 18.98 22.96
CA PRO A 91 6.16 18.97 22.31
C PRO A 91 7.14 17.91 22.84
N THR A 92 6.89 17.35 24.02
CA THR A 92 7.71 16.27 24.60
C THR A 92 7.38 14.89 24.06
N GLN A 93 6.25 14.76 23.34
CA GLN A 93 5.81 13.52 22.74
C GLN A 93 6.22 13.43 21.26
N PRO A 94 6.52 12.23 20.73
CA PRO A 94 6.82 12.08 19.33
C PRO A 94 5.58 12.34 18.46
N SER A 95 5.80 12.88 17.26
CA SER A 95 4.77 12.99 16.23
C SER A 95 4.23 11.59 15.87
N GLN A 96 2.97 11.52 15.50
CA GLN A 96 2.29 10.28 15.11
C GLN A 96 2.24 10.17 13.58
N LEU A 97 2.66 9.03 13.01
CA LEU A 97 2.40 8.73 11.61
C LEU A 97 0.91 8.42 11.43
N ILE A 98 0.19 9.28 10.68
CA ILE A 98 -1.27 9.19 10.53
C ILE A 98 -1.71 8.67 9.16
N ALA A 99 -0.85 8.73 8.15
CA ALA A 99 -1.13 8.17 6.84
C ALA A 99 0.19 7.83 6.14
N MET A 100 0.17 6.80 5.31
CA MET A 100 1.30 6.45 4.45
C MET A 100 0.84 5.84 3.13
N ALA A 101 1.73 5.85 2.14
CA ALA A 101 1.67 5.08 0.91
C ALA A 101 3.11 4.81 0.44
N GLY A 102 3.30 3.77 -0.37
CA GLY A 102 4.61 3.48 -0.93
C GLY A 102 4.56 2.45 -2.04
N GLU A 103 5.67 1.80 -2.28
CA GLU A 103 5.87 0.80 -3.33
C GLU A 103 6.07 -0.58 -2.71
N ARG A 104 5.64 -1.65 -3.40
CA ARG A 104 5.88 -3.03 -2.99
C ARG A 104 6.56 -3.86 -4.06
N LEU A 105 6.05 -3.82 -5.29
CA LEU A 105 6.60 -4.58 -6.40
C LEU A 105 7.14 -3.61 -7.46
N ILE A 106 8.41 -3.83 -7.83
CA ILE A 106 9.09 -3.09 -8.89
C ILE A 106 9.29 -4.05 -10.04
N LEU A 107 8.38 -4.00 -11.03
CA LEU A 107 8.37 -4.84 -12.21
C LEU A 107 8.43 -3.92 -13.43
N HIS A 108 9.63 -3.69 -13.94
CA HIS A 108 9.82 -2.78 -15.08
C HIS A 108 8.92 -3.15 -16.29
N PRO A 109 8.20 -2.17 -16.88
CA PRO A 109 8.19 -0.74 -16.59
C PRO A 109 7.20 -0.30 -15.49
N SER A 110 6.58 -1.20 -14.75
CA SER A 110 5.55 -0.90 -13.77
C SER A 110 6.09 -0.95 -12.34
N ARG A 111 5.52 -0.10 -11.47
CA ARG A 111 5.70 -0.14 -10.02
C ARG A 111 4.35 -0.19 -9.33
N GLU A 112 4.23 -1.01 -8.32
CA GLU A 112 2.98 -1.17 -7.57
C GLU A 112 2.91 -0.19 -6.41
N ILE A 113 1.86 0.64 -6.40
CA ILE A 113 1.49 1.43 -5.23
C ILE A 113 0.87 0.50 -4.19
N SER A 114 1.39 0.53 -2.99
CA SER A 114 0.98 -0.35 -1.90
C SER A 114 1.06 0.34 -0.54
N GLY A 115 0.56 -0.32 0.50
CA GLY A 115 0.63 0.22 1.85
C GLY A 115 -0.18 1.50 2.06
N VAL A 116 -1.11 1.83 1.15
CA VAL A 116 -1.95 3.03 1.26
C VAL A 116 -2.88 2.89 2.44
N CYS A 117 -2.65 3.67 3.48
CA CYS A 117 -3.51 3.65 4.65
C CYS A 117 -3.57 4.99 5.36
N THR A 118 -4.64 5.15 6.13
CA THR A 118 -4.87 6.31 6.99
C THR A 118 -5.41 5.82 8.33
N HIS A 119 -4.83 6.33 9.42
CA HIS A 119 -5.28 6.07 10.77
C HIS A 119 -6.78 6.38 10.90
N PRO A 120 -7.59 5.52 11.55
CA PRO A 120 -9.05 5.68 11.61
C PRO A 120 -9.53 7.08 11.99
N ASN A 121 -8.90 7.72 12.97
CA ASN A 121 -9.27 9.05 13.46
C ASN A 121 -8.97 10.21 12.49
N PHE A 122 -8.21 9.94 11.40
CA PHE A 122 -7.82 10.95 10.42
C PHE A 122 -8.37 10.66 9.02
N ARG A 123 -9.32 9.72 8.91
CA ARG A 123 -10.02 9.43 7.65
C ARG A 123 -10.90 10.60 7.19
N GLY A 124 -11.27 10.60 5.92
CA GLY A 124 -12.14 11.65 5.35
C GLY A 124 -11.43 12.96 4.99
N GLN A 125 -10.13 13.10 5.28
CA GLN A 125 -9.35 14.33 5.06
C GLN A 125 -8.53 14.30 3.74
N GLY A 126 -8.74 13.33 2.87
CA GLY A 126 -8.04 13.24 1.57
C GLY A 126 -6.60 12.72 1.63
N LEU A 127 -6.08 12.32 2.81
CA LEU A 127 -4.68 11.94 3.01
C LEU A 127 -4.24 10.78 2.10
N ALA A 128 -5.07 9.73 1.97
CA ALA A 128 -4.78 8.60 1.10
C ALA A 128 -4.70 9.01 -0.38
N ALA A 129 -5.59 9.89 -0.84
CA ALA A 129 -5.56 10.40 -2.21
C ALA A 129 -4.31 11.23 -2.48
N ALA A 130 -3.94 12.12 -1.56
CA ALA A 130 -2.76 12.96 -1.67
C ALA A 130 -1.46 12.12 -1.71
N LEU A 131 -1.34 11.13 -0.83
CA LEU A 131 -0.18 10.22 -0.80
C LEU A 131 -0.12 9.34 -2.05
N THR A 132 -1.24 8.81 -2.52
CA THR A 132 -1.29 8.05 -3.79
C THR A 132 -0.83 8.93 -4.96
N ALA A 133 -1.34 10.17 -5.08
CA ALA A 133 -0.89 11.12 -6.10
C ALA A 133 0.62 11.41 -5.98
N HIS A 134 1.14 11.56 -4.77
CA HIS A 134 2.56 11.79 -4.53
C HIS A 134 3.43 10.62 -5.05
N VAL A 135 3.03 9.37 -4.75
CA VAL A 135 3.72 8.17 -5.26
C VAL A 135 3.64 8.10 -6.79
N MET A 136 2.50 8.47 -7.41
CA MET A 136 2.38 8.54 -8.88
C MET A 136 3.37 9.54 -9.49
N HIS A 137 3.54 10.72 -8.88
CA HIS A 137 4.56 11.68 -9.31
C HIS A 137 5.98 11.12 -9.16
N HIS A 138 6.27 10.41 -8.08
CA HIS A 138 7.54 9.71 -7.89
C HIS A 138 7.77 8.65 -8.98
N HIS A 139 6.77 7.84 -9.33
CA HIS A 139 6.84 6.86 -10.42
C HIS A 139 7.14 7.52 -11.76
N ARG A 140 6.48 8.65 -12.07
CA ARG A 140 6.69 9.41 -13.32
C ARG A 140 8.15 9.90 -13.44
N GLN A 141 8.76 10.34 -12.35
CA GLN A 141 10.17 10.77 -12.32
C GLN A 141 11.14 9.62 -12.65
N THR A 142 10.76 8.39 -12.36
CA THR A 142 11.52 7.18 -12.68
C THR A 142 11.04 6.47 -13.96
N HIS A 143 10.22 7.14 -14.79
CA HIS A 143 9.63 6.60 -16.01
C HIS A 143 8.85 5.29 -15.79
N ALA A 144 8.28 5.11 -14.61
CA ALA A 144 7.52 3.91 -14.28
C ALA A 144 6.00 4.16 -14.39
N ARG A 145 5.29 3.10 -14.81
CA ARG A 145 3.82 3.06 -14.80
C ARG A 145 3.30 2.74 -13.41
N SER A 146 2.30 3.45 -12.96
CA SER A 146 1.65 3.17 -11.68
C SER A 146 0.58 2.11 -11.84
N VAL A 147 0.70 1.03 -11.07
CA VAL A 147 -0.33 -0.01 -10.90
C VAL A 147 -0.64 -0.19 -9.42
N LEU A 148 -1.77 -0.77 -9.10
CA LEU A 148 -2.11 -1.15 -7.73
C LEU A 148 -3.06 -2.35 -7.71
N HIS A 149 -3.16 -2.99 -6.54
CA HIS A 149 -4.16 -4.01 -6.28
C HIS A 149 -5.00 -3.59 -5.08
N VAL A 150 -6.31 -3.73 -5.21
CA VAL A 150 -7.28 -3.39 -4.15
C VAL A 150 -8.28 -4.51 -3.99
N VAL A 151 -8.62 -4.87 -2.76
CA VAL A 151 -9.67 -5.86 -2.48
C VAL A 151 -10.97 -5.40 -3.11
N SER A 152 -11.63 -6.26 -3.89
CA SER A 152 -12.80 -5.92 -4.72
C SER A 152 -14.00 -5.41 -3.92
N THR A 153 -14.03 -5.67 -2.61
CA THR A 153 -15.07 -5.18 -1.69
C THR A 153 -14.68 -3.87 -0.98
N ASN A 154 -13.49 -3.31 -1.27
CA ASN A 154 -13.06 -2.03 -0.68
C ASN A 154 -13.51 -0.84 -1.52
N ASP A 155 -14.83 -0.61 -1.56
CA ASP A 155 -15.47 0.45 -2.36
C ASP A 155 -14.88 1.84 -2.06
N SER A 156 -14.47 2.10 -0.82
CA SER A 156 -13.93 3.39 -0.43
C SER A 156 -12.60 3.68 -1.11
N ALA A 157 -11.69 2.70 -1.16
CA ALA A 157 -10.42 2.82 -1.84
C ALA A 157 -10.60 2.84 -3.37
N ILE A 158 -11.45 1.97 -3.92
CA ILE A 158 -11.77 1.92 -5.35
C ILE A 158 -12.25 3.29 -5.85
N ARG A 159 -13.17 3.94 -5.12
CA ARG A 159 -13.63 5.30 -5.45
C ARG A 159 -12.51 6.35 -5.43
N ILE A 160 -11.55 6.22 -4.50
CA ILE A 160 -10.38 7.12 -4.46
C ILE A 160 -9.54 6.92 -5.72
N TYR A 161 -9.22 5.68 -6.07
CA TYR A 161 -8.38 5.37 -7.22
C TYR A 161 -9.02 5.78 -8.56
N HIS A 162 -10.32 5.54 -8.76
CA HIS A 162 -11.03 6.04 -9.94
C HIS A 162 -11.01 7.57 -10.04
N ARG A 163 -11.18 8.30 -8.92
CA ARG A 163 -11.08 9.77 -8.91
C ARG A 163 -9.67 10.28 -9.22
N LEU A 164 -8.65 9.49 -8.91
CA LEU A 164 -7.26 9.78 -9.28
C LEU A 164 -6.93 9.41 -10.73
N GLY A 165 -7.89 8.81 -11.47
CA GLY A 165 -7.74 8.44 -12.87
C GLY A 165 -7.23 7.00 -13.11
N PHE A 166 -7.19 6.16 -12.08
CA PHE A 166 -6.91 4.73 -12.28
C PHE A 166 -8.10 4.04 -12.95
N GLU A 167 -7.79 3.12 -13.85
CA GLU A 167 -8.74 2.25 -14.54
C GLU A 167 -8.59 0.81 -14.06
N THR A 168 -9.71 0.09 -13.97
CA THR A 168 -9.67 -1.34 -13.67
C THR A 168 -9.20 -2.09 -14.89
N LEU A 169 -8.08 -2.82 -14.76
CA LEU A 169 -7.51 -3.62 -15.84
C LEU A 169 -8.10 -5.03 -15.87
N ARG A 170 -8.18 -5.67 -14.72
CA ARG A 170 -8.71 -7.04 -14.56
C ARG A 170 -8.97 -7.37 -13.09
N GLU A 171 -9.70 -8.46 -12.89
CA GLU A 171 -9.77 -9.13 -11.58
C GLU A 171 -8.60 -10.09 -11.41
N VAL A 172 -8.09 -10.19 -10.19
CA VAL A 172 -7.01 -11.11 -9.80
C VAL A 172 -7.33 -11.72 -8.44
N GLN A 173 -6.75 -12.88 -8.17
CA GLN A 173 -6.87 -13.53 -6.86
C GLN A 173 -5.59 -13.32 -6.05
N LEU A 174 -5.76 -12.84 -4.83
CA LEU A 174 -4.69 -12.77 -3.83
C LEU A 174 -4.80 -14.04 -2.96
N HIS A 175 -4.01 -15.04 -3.28
CA HIS A 175 -4.01 -16.33 -2.59
C HIS A 175 -3.29 -16.22 -1.26
N ARG A 176 -3.90 -16.77 -0.21
CA ARG A 176 -3.34 -16.83 1.13
C ARG A 176 -2.79 -18.23 1.40
N LEU A 177 -1.52 -18.27 1.72
CA LEU A 177 -0.79 -19.49 2.06
C LEU A 177 -0.29 -19.41 3.51
N LYS A 178 -0.32 -20.54 4.22
CA LYS A 178 0.20 -20.63 5.59
C LYS A 178 1.19 -21.78 5.66
N ARG A 179 2.35 -21.55 6.29
CA ARG A 179 3.27 -22.64 6.61
C ARG A 179 2.66 -23.51 7.70
N LEU A 180 2.66 -24.83 7.49
CA LEU A 180 2.35 -25.82 8.51
C LEU A 180 3.58 -26.00 9.41
N GLU A 181 3.32 -26.36 10.65
CA GLU A 181 4.37 -26.67 11.63
C GLU A 181 5.16 -27.90 11.23
#